data_4b945a94dd0ccb882036b6384baedc21
#
_entry.id   4b945a94dd0ccb882036b6384baedc21
#
_cell.length_a   1.000
_cell.length_b   1.000
_cell.length_c   1.000
_cell.angle_alpha   90.00
_cell.angle_beta   90.00
_cell.angle_gamma   90.00
#
_symmetry.space_group_name_H-M   'P 1'
#
loop_
_entity.id
_entity.type
_entity.pdbx_description
1 polymer ?
#
loop_
_entity_poly.entity_id
_entity_poly.type
_entity_poly.pdbx_seq_one_letter_code
_entity_poly.pdbx_strand_id
1 'polypeptide(L)'
;MRGAARVGVTRRPRALAAGCMCMVALIGCGSQAGSAASTQRQAIERYMGEVEPIRLAVNKLLGGADPILEAFRDRRIAPREAARRMGQLERRFAAYAVDIAAVNPPTAQLRALNAPYADTYVFEDAYLSALVAGLADDELTHLPNTQAAQRAAITRWRIGLTVLARAADAPLPADLQRAGRGEIAPAPSPNGS
;
A
#
# COMPACT_ATOMS: atom_id res chain seq x y z
N MET A 1 -30.97 -15.55 51.83
CA MET A 1 -30.05 -15.42 52.97
C MET A 1 -29.04 -14.38 52.54
N ARG A 2 -29.23 -13.09 52.77
CA ARG A 2 -28.94 -12.25 53.94
C ARG A 2 -27.47 -12.34 54.37
N GLY A 3 -26.76 -11.22 54.18
CA GLY A 3 -25.46 -10.94 54.77
C GLY A 3 -24.94 -9.57 54.34
N ALA A 4 -25.40 -8.52 54.98
CA ALA A 4 -24.85 -7.16 54.91
C ALA A 4 -23.93 -6.93 56.12
N ALA A 5 -22.86 -6.16 55.98
CA ALA A 5 -22.22 -5.34 57.05
C ALA A 5 -21.11 -4.50 56.42
N ARG A 6 -21.20 -3.23 56.45
CA ARG A 6 -20.90 -2.10 57.34
C ARG A 6 -19.45 -1.64 57.19
N VAL A 7 -19.25 -0.45 56.55
CA VAL A 7 -19.05 0.92 57.11
C VAL A 7 -17.91 1.01 58.13
N GLY A 8 -16.88 1.71 57.75
CA GLY A 8 -15.83 2.23 58.60
C GLY A 8 -15.32 3.56 58.06
N VAL A 9 -15.91 4.64 58.60
CA VAL A 9 -15.50 6.05 58.44
C VAL A 9 -14.46 6.36 59.52
N THR A 10 -13.28 6.82 59.18
CA THR A 10 -12.43 7.53 60.13
C THR A 10 -11.91 8.82 59.52
N ARG A 11 -12.12 9.86 60.34
CA ARG A 11 -11.85 11.30 60.14
C ARG A 11 -10.37 11.66 60.31
N ARG A 12 -9.99 12.64 59.53
CA ARG A 12 -8.92 13.65 59.51
C ARG A 12 -8.08 13.87 60.77
N PRO A 13 -6.85 14.42 60.67
CA PRO A 13 -6.74 15.88 60.75
C PRO A 13 -5.83 16.56 59.69
N ARG A 14 -6.02 17.86 59.63
CA ARG A 14 -5.33 18.88 58.86
C ARG A 14 -3.93 19.15 59.42
N ALA A 15 -2.96 19.36 58.54
CA ALA A 15 -1.84 20.23 58.85
C ALA A 15 -1.48 21.05 57.58
N LEU A 16 -1.50 22.34 57.78
CA LEU A 16 -1.03 23.40 56.90
C LEU A 16 0.49 23.42 56.90
N ALA A 17 1.13 23.52 55.74
CA ALA A 17 2.36 24.30 55.61
C ALA A 17 2.57 24.72 54.15
N ALA A 18 2.70 26.02 54.01
CA ALA A 18 3.00 26.79 52.82
C ALA A 18 4.40 26.50 52.31
N GLY A 19 4.57 26.61 50.98
CA GLY A 19 5.88 26.57 50.36
C GLY A 19 5.77 26.80 48.84
N CYS A 20 5.70 28.05 48.48
CA CYS A 20 5.84 28.64 47.17
C CYS A 20 7.11 28.14 46.47
N MET A 21 7.00 27.62 45.23
CA MET A 21 7.95 27.92 44.14
C MET A 21 7.42 27.41 42.82
N CYS A 22 6.66 28.26 42.14
CA CYS A 22 6.42 28.11 40.70
C CYS A 22 7.74 28.38 39.97
N MET A 23 8.48 27.35 39.64
CA MET A 23 9.42 27.42 38.53
C MET A 23 8.71 26.95 37.27
N VAL A 24 8.41 27.90 36.42
CA VAL A 24 7.95 27.72 35.05
C VAL A 24 9.07 27.11 34.25
N ALA A 25 9.04 25.81 34.07
CA ALA A 25 9.85 25.13 33.08
C ALA A 25 9.13 25.14 31.71
N LEU A 26 9.08 26.32 31.10
CA LEU A 26 8.75 26.48 29.67
C LEU A 26 10.02 26.24 28.86
N ILE A 27 10.49 25.01 28.76
CA ILE A 27 11.57 24.67 27.82
C ILE A 27 11.32 23.22 27.36
N GLY A 28 10.89 23.02 26.11
CA GLY A 28 11.09 21.75 25.46
C GLY A 28 10.05 21.15 24.54
N CYS A 29 9.00 21.88 24.11
CA CYS A 29 8.06 21.30 23.14
C CYS A 29 8.50 21.39 21.65
N GLY A 30 9.54 22.13 21.31
CA GLY A 30 9.96 22.31 19.91
C GLY A 30 10.84 21.17 19.35
N SER A 31 11.65 20.54 20.19
CA SER A 31 12.67 19.57 19.73
C SER A 31 12.10 18.18 19.41
N GLN A 32 11.02 17.76 20.08
CA GLN A 32 10.45 16.42 19.87
C GLN A 32 9.65 16.30 18.60
N ALA A 33 8.93 17.35 18.19
CA ALA A 33 8.17 17.35 16.95
C ALA A 33 9.07 17.27 15.72
N GLY A 34 10.20 17.99 15.72
CA GLY A 34 11.17 17.92 14.63
C GLY A 34 11.84 16.55 14.50
N SER A 35 12.14 15.90 15.62
CA SER A 35 12.72 14.54 15.63
C SER A 35 11.74 13.49 15.12
N ALA A 36 10.46 13.57 15.48
CA ALA A 36 9.44 12.65 15.01
C ALA A 36 9.18 12.79 13.49
N ALA A 37 9.12 14.01 12.98
CA ALA A 37 8.94 14.28 11.56
C ALA A 37 10.13 13.77 10.73
N SER A 38 11.36 13.98 11.18
CA SER A 38 12.56 13.48 10.51
C SER A 38 12.61 11.95 10.49
N THR A 39 12.24 11.29 11.57
CA THR A 39 12.15 9.83 11.64
C THR A 39 11.08 9.27 10.68
N GLN A 40 9.92 9.92 10.62
CA GLN A 40 8.85 9.53 9.69
C GLN A 40 9.27 9.75 8.23
N ARG A 41 9.95 10.85 7.91
CA ARG A 41 10.51 11.09 6.59
C ARG A 41 11.46 9.98 6.16
N GLN A 42 12.43 9.63 6.99
CA GLN A 42 13.38 8.53 6.73
C GLN A 42 12.67 7.19 6.54
N ALA A 43 11.62 6.93 7.32
CA ALA A 43 10.81 5.72 7.17
C ALA A 43 10.12 5.65 5.81
N ILE A 44 9.56 6.76 5.32
CA ILE A 44 8.93 6.85 4.00
C ILE A 44 9.97 6.69 2.89
N GLU A 45 11.10 7.38 2.99
CA GLU A 45 12.18 7.30 2.00
C GLU A 45 12.71 5.86 1.88
N ARG A 46 12.93 5.16 2.99
CA ARG A 46 13.33 3.75 2.99
C ARG A 46 12.27 2.86 2.33
N TYR A 47 11.02 2.99 2.74
CA TYR A 47 9.91 2.23 2.17
C TYR A 47 9.79 2.44 0.67
N MET A 48 9.86 3.68 0.20
CA MET A 48 9.83 3.99 -1.23
C MET A 48 11.06 3.46 -1.97
N GLY A 49 12.23 3.45 -1.33
CA GLY A 49 13.44 2.84 -1.91
C GLY A 49 13.28 1.34 -2.20
N GLU A 50 12.46 0.63 -1.41
CA GLU A 50 12.16 -0.79 -1.63
C GLU A 50 11.01 -1.00 -2.64
N VAL A 51 9.94 -0.23 -2.54
CA VAL A 51 8.71 -0.43 -3.34
C VAL A 51 8.80 0.14 -4.75
N GLU A 52 9.42 1.30 -4.91
CA GLU A 52 9.43 2.01 -6.21
C GLU A 52 10.09 1.23 -7.36
N PRO A 53 11.25 0.57 -7.17
CA PRO A 53 11.84 -0.25 -8.21
C PRO A 53 10.93 -1.40 -8.66
N ILE A 54 10.24 -2.06 -7.70
CA ILE A 54 9.29 -3.14 -7.98
C ILE A 54 8.12 -2.59 -8.79
N ARG A 55 7.52 -1.49 -8.35
CA ARG A 55 6.39 -0.83 -9.01
C ARG A 55 6.69 -0.45 -10.46
N LEU A 56 7.84 0.17 -10.69
CA LEU A 56 8.27 0.58 -12.03
C LEU A 56 8.54 -0.63 -12.94
N ALA A 57 9.19 -1.66 -12.41
CA ALA A 57 9.47 -2.89 -13.16
C ALA A 57 8.17 -3.63 -13.55
N VAL A 58 7.21 -3.69 -12.63
CA VAL A 58 5.90 -4.29 -12.88
C VAL A 58 5.10 -3.51 -13.90
N ASN A 59 5.03 -2.17 -13.80
CA ASN A 59 4.34 -1.36 -14.80
C ASN A 59 4.92 -1.57 -16.22
N LYS A 60 6.24 -1.63 -16.32
CA LYS A 60 6.91 -1.93 -17.60
C LYS A 60 6.60 -3.35 -18.09
N LEU A 61 6.57 -4.33 -17.18
CA LEU A 61 6.28 -5.72 -17.52
C LEU A 61 4.85 -5.89 -18.02
N LEU A 62 3.87 -5.33 -17.30
CA LEU A 62 2.44 -5.43 -17.64
C LEU A 62 2.11 -4.72 -18.94
N GLY A 63 2.80 -3.64 -19.29
CA GLY A 63 2.70 -3.01 -20.61
C GLY A 63 3.08 -3.94 -21.77
N GLY A 64 3.75 -5.07 -21.50
CA GLY A 64 4.01 -6.12 -22.49
C GLY A 64 2.83 -7.07 -22.73
N ALA A 65 1.76 -7.01 -21.94
CA ALA A 65 0.58 -7.87 -22.11
C ALA A 65 -0.30 -7.40 -23.28
N ASP A 66 -0.48 -6.09 -23.45
CA ASP A 66 -1.36 -5.51 -24.47
C ASP A 66 -1.01 -5.96 -25.88
N PRO A 67 0.27 -5.88 -26.35
CA PRO A 67 0.63 -6.35 -27.67
C PRO A 67 0.36 -7.85 -27.92
N ILE A 68 0.43 -8.68 -26.86
CA ILE A 68 0.11 -10.11 -26.96
C ILE A 68 -1.40 -10.29 -27.15
N LEU A 69 -2.21 -9.58 -26.37
CA LEU A 69 -3.68 -9.64 -26.46
C LEU A 69 -4.18 -9.09 -27.78
N GLU A 70 -3.64 -7.98 -28.26
CA GLU A 70 -3.96 -7.44 -29.58
C GLU A 70 -3.61 -8.43 -30.70
N ALA A 71 -2.40 -8.98 -30.69
CA ALA A 71 -2.00 -9.96 -31.70
C ALA A 71 -2.87 -11.22 -31.68
N PHE A 72 -3.34 -11.65 -30.51
CA PHE A 72 -4.26 -12.75 -30.36
C PHE A 72 -5.65 -12.41 -30.91
N ARG A 73 -6.24 -11.26 -30.52
CA ARG A 73 -7.54 -10.80 -31.00
C ARG A 73 -7.57 -10.65 -32.52
N ASP A 74 -6.51 -10.11 -33.09
CA ASP A 74 -6.34 -9.91 -34.52
C ASP A 74 -5.99 -11.21 -35.27
N ARG A 75 -5.94 -12.36 -34.57
CA ARG A 75 -5.53 -13.64 -35.13
C ARG A 75 -4.15 -13.63 -35.78
N ARG A 76 -3.27 -12.68 -35.37
CA ARG A 76 -1.87 -12.61 -35.86
C ARG A 76 -0.96 -13.66 -35.20
N ILE A 77 -1.37 -14.19 -34.04
CA ILE A 77 -0.71 -15.31 -33.35
C ILE A 77 -1.74 -16.36 -32.95
N ALA A 78 -1.31 -17.63 -32.92
CA ALA A 78 -2.17 -18.74 -32.50
C ALA A 78 -2.40 -18.70 -30.96
N PRO A 79 -3.53 -19.27 -30.46
CA PRO A 79 -3.83 -19.35 -29.03
C PRO A 79 -2.69 -19.86 -28.17
N ARG A 80 -2.09 -20.99 -28.54
CA ARG A 80 -0.95 -21.57 -27.81
C ARG A 80 0.28 -20.65 -27.78
N GLU A 81 0.52 -19.87 -28.83
CA GLU A 81 1.62 -18.91 -28.86
C GLU A 81 1.33 -17.71 -27.96
N ALA A 82 0.08 -17.20 -27.96
CA ALA A 82 -0.36 -16.17 -27.05
C ALA A 82 -0.21 -16.62 -25.59
N ALA A 83 -0.69 -17.82 -25.26
CA ALA A 83 -0.55 -18.42 -23.94
C ALA A 83 0.92 -18.57 -23.52
N ARG A 84 1.78 -19.02 -24.42
CA ARG A 84 3.22 -19.17 -24.15
C ARG A 84 3.88 -17.83 -23.83
N ARG A 85 3.59 -16.78 -24.61
CA ARG A 85 4.13 -15.42 -24.38
C ARG A 85 3.59 -14.83 -23.07
N MET A 86 2.31 -14.96 -22.83
CA MET A 86 1.69 -14.48 -21.58
C MET A 86 2.23 -15.22 -20.36
N GLY A 87 2.42 -16.55 -20.44
CA GLY A 87 3.04 -17.34 -19.36
C GLY A 87 4.50 -16.97 -19.08
N GLN A 88 5.24 -16.44 -20.05
CA GLN A 88 6.56 -15.87 -19.78
C GLN A 88 6.46 -14.57 -18.97
N LEU A 89 5.45 -13.73 -19.26
CA LEU A 89 5.18 -12.50 -18.52
C LEU A 89 4.71 -12.82 -17.09
N GLU A 90 3.76 -13.74 -16.94
CA GLU A 90 3.24 -14.21 -15.66
C GLU A 90 4.36 -14.70 -14.72
N ARG A 91 5.22 -15.62 -15.19
CA ARG A 91 6.35 -16.10 -14.37
C ARG A 91 7.29 -15.00 -13.90
N ARG A 92 7.49 -13.96 -14.69
CA ARG A 92 8.28 -12.79 -14.28
C ARG A 92 7.53 -11.93 -13.29
N PHE A 93 6.20 -11.83 -13.44
CA PHE A 93 5.35 -11.11 -12.53
C PHE A 93 5.31 -11.79 -11.15
N ALA A 94 5.20 -13.11 -11.10
CA ALA A 94 5.21 -13.90 -9.86
C ALA A 94 6.44 -13.62 -8.99
N ALA A 95 7.61 -13.37 -9.59
CA ALA A 95 8.79 -12.97 -8.84
C ALA A 95 8.60 -11.61 -8.14
N TYR A 96 8.01 -10.63 -8.81
CA TYR A 96 7.70 -9.34 -8.19
C TYR A 96 6.59 -9.43 -7.13
N ALA A 97 5.65 -10.37 -7.26
CA ALA A 97 4.67 -10.63 -6.21
C ALA A 97 5.34 -11.16 -4.93
N VAL A 98 6.37 -11.97 -5.05
CA VAL A 98 7.21 -12.38 -3.91
C VAL A 98 8.00 -11.21 -3.34
N ASP A 99 8.62 -10.39 -4.20
CA ASP A 99 9.42 -9.25 -3.76
C ASP A 99 8.58 -8.23 -2.97
N ILE A 100 7.39 -7.88 -3.48
CA ILE A 100 6.51 -6.91 -2.78
C ILE A 100 5.97 -7.47 -1.45
N ALA A 101 5.71 -8.77 -1.39
CA ALA A 101 5.30 -9.44 -0.15
C ALA A 101 6.42 -9.47 0.90
N ALA A 102 7.68 -9.47 0.48
CA ALA A 102 8.84 -9.44 1.36
C ALA A 102 9.16 -8.05 1.92
N VAL A 103 8.58 -6.98 1.35
CA VAL A 103 8.76 -5.61 1.85
C VAL A 103 8.27 -5.50 3.29
N ASN A 104 9.13 -5.03 4.19
CA ASN A 104 8.81 -4.84 5.60
C ASN A 104 8.80 -3.35 5.98
N PRO A 105 7.67 -2.64 5.84
CA PRO A 105 7.61 -1.22 6.09
C PRO A 105 7.94 -0.88 7.55
N PRO A 106 8.79 0.14 7.79
CA PRO A 106 9.35 0.42 9.12
C PRO A 106 8.35 0.92 10.16
N THR A 107 7.20 1.46 9.73
CA THR A 107 6.18 1.97 10.67
C THR A 107 4.84 1.22 10.55
N ALA A 108 4.05 1.22 11.63
CA ALA A 108 2.72 0.61 11.62
C ALA A 108 1.80 1.23 10.55
N GLN A 109 1.90 2.55 10.33
CA GLN A 109 1.11 3.25 9.33
C GLN A 109 1.47 2.80 7.91
N LEU A 110 2.76 2.69 7.59
CA LEU A 110 3.22 2.20 6.30
C LEU A 110 2.85 0.72 6.10
N ARG A 111 2.94 -0.12 7.14
CA ARG A 111 2.48 -1.52 7.07
C ARG A 111 0.99 -1.61 6.75
N ALA A 112 0.16 -0.80 7.40
CA ALA A 112 -1.29 -0.77 7.15
C ALA A 112 -1.64 -0.34 5.72
N LEU A 113 -0.82 0.51 5.09
CA LEU A 113 -0.97 0.89 3.68
C LEU A 113 -0.43 -0.19 2.74
N ASN A 114 0.71 -0.80 3.09
CA ASN A 114 1.39 -1.77 2.23
C ASN A 114 0.61 -3.08 2.11
N ALA A 115 0.00 -3.58 3.18
CA ALA A 115 -0.66 -4.88 3.16
C ALA A 115 -1.71 -4.99 2.04
N PRO A 116 -2.75 -4.13 1.96
CA PRO A 116 -3.73 -4.22 0.87
C PRO A 116 -3.14 -3.87 -0.51
N TYR A 117 -2.03 -3.12 -0.57
CA TYR A 117 -1.31 -2.86 -1.81
C TYR A 117 -0.57 -4.11 -2.29
N ALA A 118 0.12 -4.83 -1.40
CA ALA A 118 0.78 -6.08 -1.73
C ALA A 118 -0.23 -7.16 -2.19
N ASP A 119 -1.43 -7.21 -1.59
CA ASP A 119 -2.50 -8.12 -2.01
C ASP A 119 -2.92 -7.89 -3.47
N THR A 120 -2.75 -6.67 -4.02
CA THR A 120 -3.06 -6.43 -5.43
C THR A 120 -2.18 -7.24 -6.38
N TYR A 121 -0.96 -7.55 -5.98
CA TYR A 121 -0.05 -8.39 -6.76
C TYR A 121 -0.51 -9.85 -6.77
N VAL A 122 -1.05 -10.34 -5.66
CA VAL A 122 -1.65 -11.69 -5.59
C VAL A 122 -2.87 -11.79 -6.52
N PHE A 123 -3.71 -10.77 -6.54
CA PHE A 123 -4.87 -10.73 -7.45
C PHE A 123 -4.46 -10.63 -8.92
N GLU A 124 -3.43 -9.87 -9.22
CA GLU A 124 -2.92 -9.76 -10.59
C GLU A 124 -2.26 -11.06 -11.06
N ASP A 125 -1.52 -11.74 -10.19
CA ASP A 125 -0.92 -13.04 -10.50
C ASP A 125 -1.99 -14.09 -10.81
N ALA A 126 -3.04 -14.16 -9.99
CA ALA A 126 -4.18 -15.03 -10.24
C ALA A 126 -4.91 -14.68 -11.56
N TYR A 127 -5.03 -13.38 -11.88
CA TYR A 127 -5.60 -12.94 -13.14
C TYR A 127 -4.73 -13.36 -14.34
N LEU A 128 -3.42 -13.16 -14.26
CA LEU A 128 -2.49 -13.54 -15.31
C LEU A 128 -2.48 -15.06 -15.54
N SER A 129 -2.53 -15.85 -14.46
CA SER A 129 -2.62 -17.32 -14.57
C SER A 129 -3.90 -17.76 -15.25
N ALA A 130 -5.04 -17.16 -14.89
CA ALA A 130 -6.32 -17.43 -15.57
C ALA A 130 -6.29 -16.99 -17.04
N LEU A 131 -5.65 -15.86 -17.34
CA LEU A 131 -5.48 -15.36 -18.70
C LEU A 131 -4.63 -16.30 -19.54
N VAL A 132 -3.55 -16.86 -19.00
CA VAL A 132 -2.72 -17.88 -19.69
C VAL A 132 -3.55 -19.10 -20.05
N ALA A 133 -4.35 -19.62 -19.12
CA ALA A 133 -5.23 -20.75 -19.36
C ALA A 133 -6.29 -20.42 -20.41
N GLY A 134 -6.98 -19.29 -20.27
CA GLY A 134 -8.00 -18.85 -21.24
C GLY A 134 -7.45 -18.63 -22.65
N LEU A 135 -6.25 -18.08 -22.78
CA LEU A 135 -5.58 -17.96 -24.09
C LEU A 135 -5.26 -19.31 -24.72
N ALA A 136 -4.86 -20.31 -23.91
CA ALA A 136 -4.57 -21.65 -24.41
C ALA A 136 -5.83 -22.34 -24.97
N ASP A 137 -6.97 -22.10 -24.33
CA ASP A 137 -8.25 -22.70 -24.65
C ASP A 137 -9.08 -21.86 -25.67
N ASP A 138 -8.53 -20.72 -26.13
CA ASP A 138 -9.25 -19.71 -26.97
C ASP A 138 -10.56 -19.19 -26.30
N GLU A 139 -10.55 -19.10 -24.95
CA GLU A 139 -11.73 -18.77 -24.13
C GLU A 139 -11.36 -17.77 -23.02
N LEU A 140 -11.83 -16.51 -23.14
CA LEU A 140 -11.50 -15.42 -22.20
C LEU A 140 -12.71 -14.93 -21.36
N THR A 141 -13.84 -15.65 -21.38
CA THR A 141 -15.07 -15.19 -20.71
C THR A 141 -15.05 -15.39 -19.19
N HIS A 142 -14.20 -16.26 -18.68
CA HIS A 142 -14.16 -16.65 -17.27
C HIS A 142 -12.99 -16.05 -16.47
N LEU A 143 -12.48 -14.89 -16.89
CA LEU A 143 -11.40 -14.21 -16.17
C LEU A 143 -11.87 -13.65 -14.83
N PRO A 144 -11.06 -13.72 -13.75
CA PRO A 144 -11.40 -13.16 -12.46
C PRO A 144 -11.67 -11.65 -12.53
N ASN A 145 -12.77 -11.20 -11.93
CA ASN A 145 -13.11 -9.76 -11.86
C ASN A 145 -12.47 -9.12 -10.62
N THR A 146 -11.16 -8.95 -10.64
CA THR A 146 -10.38 -8.39 -9.51
C THR A 146 -10.09 -6.90 -9.66
N GLN A 147 -10.30 -6.32 -10.83
CA GLN A 147 -9.83 -4.97 -11.19
C GLN A 147 -10.40 -3.85 -10.31
N ALA A 148 -11.67 -3.92 -9.90
CA ALA A 148 -12.26 -2.90 -9.05
C ALA A 148 -11.61 -2.88 -7.66
N ALA A 149 -11.39 -4.05 -7.06
CA ALA A 149 -10.72 -4.20 -5.77
C ALA A 149 -9.25 -3.74 -5.84
N GLN A 150 -8.54 -4.13 -6.89
CA GLN A 150 -7.16 -3.68 -7.12
C GLN A 150 -7.07 -2.16 -7.25
N ARG A 151 -7.90 -1.53 -8.09
CA ARG A 151 -7.93 -0.06 -8.24
C ARG A 151 -8.21 0.64 -6.92
N ALA A 152 -9.17 0.13 -6.13
CA ALA A 152 -9.49 0.69 -4.83
C ALA A 152 -8.31 0.60 -3.85
N ALA A 153 -7.60 -0.53 -3.81
CA ALA A 153 -6.44 -0.74 -2.95
C ALA A 153 -5.26 0.15 -3.37
N ILE A 154 -4.95 0.23 -4.66
CA ILE A 154 -3.89 1.10 -5.21
C ILE A 154 -4.20 2.57 -4.92
N THR A 155 -5.44 3.01 -5.12
CA THR A 155 -5.88 4.38 -4.84
C THR A 155 -5.72 4.71 -3.36
N ARG A 156 -6.15 3.81 -2.47
CA ARG A 156 -6.00 3.99 -1.01
C ARG A 156 -4.53 4.09 -0.61
N TRP A 157 -3.68 3.22 -1.14
CA TRP A 157 -2.25 3.26 -0.91
C TRP A 157 -1.63 4.59 -1.35
N ARG A 158 -1.92 5.05 -2.57
CA ARG A 158 -1.43 6.33 -3.11
C ARG A 158 -1.85 7.52 -2.25
N ILE A 159 -3.13 7.62 -1.92
CA ILE A 159 -3.65 8.72 -1.09
C ILE A 159 -3.02 8.68 0.29
N GLY A 160 -3.02 7.53 0.96
CA GLY A 160 -2.45 7.38 2.29
C GLY A 160 -0.97 7.71 2.35
N LEU A 161 -0.20 7.23 1.36
CA LEU A 161 1.23 7.54 1.25
C LEU A 161 1.47 9.04 1.03
N THR A 162 0.66 9.68 0.17
CA THR A 162 0.76 11.13 -0.06
C THR A 162 0.46 11.94 1.19
N VAL A 163 -0.54 11.53 1.98
CA VAL A 163 -0.85 12.19 3.25
C VAL A 163 0.31 12.07 4.23
N LEU A 164 0.86 10.87 4.40
CA LEU A 164 2.01 10.65 5.29
C LEU A 164 3.26 11.44 4.84
N ALA A 165 3.52 11.44 3.54
CA ALA A 165 4.68 12.14 2.98
C ALA A 165 4.58 13.65 3.16
N ARG A 166 3.39 14.24 2.95
CA ARG A 166 3.16 15.68 3.21
C ARG A 166 3.34 16.03 4.68
N ALA A 167 2.83 15.22 5.60
CA ALA A 167 2.97 15.45 7.03
C ALA A 167 4.43 15.39 7.51
N ALA A 168 5.28 14.63 6.82
CA ALA A 168 6.69 14.44 7.16
C ALA A 168 7.65 15.23 6.25
N ASP A 169 7.13 16.04 5.32
CA ASP A 169 7.90 16.72 4.27
C ASP A 169 8.83 15.75 3.51
N ALA A 170 8.34 14.55 3.22
CA ALA A 170 9.08 13.52 2.50
C ALA A 170 8.84 13.63 0.98
N PRO A 171 9.88 13.49 0.14
CA PRO A 171 9.71 13.49 -1.29
C PRO A 171 9.02 12.22 -1.78
N LEU A 172 8.17 12.34 -2.79
CA LEU A 172 7.57 11.23 -3.51
C LEU A 172 7.82 11.37 -5.01
N PRO A 173 7.81 10.27 -5.78
CA PRO A 173 7.78 10.29 -7.24
C PRO A 173 6.66 11.19 -7.79
N ALA A 174 6.91 11.85 -8.92
CA ALA A 174 6.02 12.86 -9.46
C ALA A 174 4.61 12.35 -9.79
N ASP A 175 4.49 11.10 -10.22
CA ASP A 175 3.20 10.47 -10.50
C ASP A 175 2.39 10.19 -9.22
N LEU A 176 3.06 9.85 -8.11
CA LEU A 176 2.41 9.71 -6.81
C LEU A 176 2.02 11.07 -6.21
N GLN A 177 2.82 12.11 -6.44
CA GLN A 177 2.47 13.48 -6.03
C GLN A 177 1.21 13.98 -6.77
N ARG A 178 1.08 13.69 -8.06
CA ARG A 178 -0.11 14.05 -8.85
C ARG A 178 -1.36 13.34 -8.34
N ALA A 179 -1.26 12.05 -8.02
CA ALA A 179 -2.38 11.28 -7.46
C ALA A 179 -2.98 11.93 -6.21
N GLY A 180 -2.14 12.57 -5.38
CA GLY A 180 -2.58 13.30 -4.19
C GLY A 180 -3.26 14.65 -4.46
N ARG A 181 -3.29 15.12 -5.72
CA ARG A 181 -4.00 16.35 -6.14
C ARG A 181 -5.33 16.07 -6.84
N GLY A 182 -5.85 14.86 -6.77
CA GLY A 182 -7.09 14.45 -7.45
C GLY A 182 -6.91 13.99 -8.89
N GLU A 183 -5.69 14.05 -9.44
CA GLU A 183 -5.38 13.44 -10.73
C GLU A 183 -5.12 11.95 -10.54
N ILE A 184 -6.17 11.16 -10.68
CA ILE A 184 -6.04 9.70 -10.78
C ILE A 184 -5.73 9.39 -12.23
N ALA A 185 -4.46 9.14 -12.56
CA ALA A 185 -4.15 8.49 -13.80
C ALA A 185 -4.73 7.08 -13.73
N PRO A 186 -5.67 6.69 -14.60
CA PRO A 186 -6.16 5.34 -14.63
C PRO A 186 -4.97 4.41 -14.89
N ALA A 187 -4.86 3.33 -14.11
CA ALA A 187 -4.03 2.22 -14.53
C ALA A 187 -4.48 1.81 -15.93
N PRO A 188 -3.56 1.51 -16.88
CA PRO A 188 -3.96 1.10 -18.20
C PRO A 188 -4.96 -0.04 -18.09
N SER A 189 -6.15 0.17 -18.65
CA SER A 189 -7.19 -0.86 -18.68
C SER A 189 -6.75 -1.93 -19.68
N PRO A 190 -6.79 -3.21 -19.34
CA PRO A 190 -6.57 -4.27 -20.30
C PRO A 190 -7.66 -4.32 -21.40
N ASN A 191 -8.74 -3.57 -21.19
CA ASN A 191 -9.80 -3.34 -22.19
C ASN A 191 -9.73 -1.88 -22.60
N GLY A 192 -8.83 -1.54 -23.55
CA GLY A 192 -8.80 -0.21 -24.15
C GLY A 192 -10.19 0.18 -24.65
N SER A 193 -10.75 1.23 -24.06
CA SER A 193 -11.88 1.99 -24.60
C SER A 193 -11.34 3.12 -25.45
#